data_11a93fd7390d395407b875177e88cd22
#
_entry.id   11a93fd7390d395407b875177e88cd22
#
_cell.length_a   1.000
_cell.length_b   1.000
_cell.length_c   1.000
_cell.angle_alpha   90.00
_cell.angle_beta   90.00
_cell.angle_gamma   90.00
#
_symmetry.space_group_name_H-M   'P 1'
#
loop_
_entity.id
_entity.type
_entity.pdbx_description
1 polymer ?
#
loop_
_entity_poly.entity_id
_entity_poly.type
_entity_poly.pdbx_seq_one_letter_code
_entity_poly.pdbx_strand_id
1 'polypeptide(L)'
;TLWGDDGGYCEFESVFAGLAWAADYAFNGAVSEPRVSRLYRAVCGTSYELQVELGKMEMIYGEENGAPLKVSAASVLWDDPLMGIVWHEMLARDPEIWKKALRHYKELRDKTEAHREDRSAGIINHAWNLLNVLARKTELRAVLLNAYKKRDFSTLGVVAEKYVPEVIDALEGLNDSFRDQWFRGYKSYGLEIMQIRFAGQIARYKEVARRIGELLEGTVDSIPELEVKVENPVGVIDGRYGRNASGCLI
;
A
#
# COMPACT_ATOMS: atom_id res chain seq x y z
N THR A 1 9.29 7.42 23.48
CA THR A 1 8.36 8.39 22.87
C THR A 1 7.58 7.68 21.79
N LEU A 2 6.27 7.78 21.82
CA LEU A 2 5.37 7.31 20.78
C LEU A 2 4.92 8.52 19.95
N TRP A 3 5.07 8.43 18.64
CA TRP A 3 4.67 9.47 17.71
C TRP A 3 3.63 8.91 16.74
N GLY A 4 2.54 9.61 16.51
CA GLY A 4 1.46 9.13 15.66
C GLY A 4 0.64 10.29 15.11
N ASP A 5 1.22 11.07 14.19
CA ASP A 5 0.60 12.28 13.65
C ASP A 5 0.28 12.22 12.16
N ASP A 6 0.73 11.20 11.44
CA ASP A 6 0.63 11.14 9.98
C ASP A 6 -0.67 10.52 9.46
N GLY A 7 -1.81 10.92 10.00
CA GLY A 7 -3.10 10.69 9.36
C GLY A 7 -3.79 9.36 9.65
N GLY A 8 -3.33 8.60 10.64
CA GLY A 8 -4.10 7.47 11.16
C GLY A 8 -4.39 6.35 10.16
N TYR A 9 -3.43 6.02 9.30
CA TYR A 9 -3.59 4.97 8.28
C TYR A 9 -3.79 3.56 8.83
N CYS A 10 -3.50 3.36 10.11
CA CYS A 10 -3.72 2.10 10.83
C CYS A 10 -4.30 2.37 12.21
N GLU A 11 -4.88 1.34 12.81
CA GLU A 11 -5.35 1.43 14.18
C GLU A 11 -4.18 1.68 15.15
N PHE A 12 -4.48 2.40 16.24
CA PHE A 12 -3.50 2.65 17.30
C PHE A 12 -2.94 1.35 17.88
N GLU A 13 -3.77 0.32 17.97
CA GLU A 13 -3.40 -1.02 18.43
C GLU A 13 -2.32 -1.70 17.59
N SER A 14 -2.12 -1.28 16.35
CA SER A 14 -1.07 -1.81 15.48
C SER A 14 0.35 -1.58 16.03
N VAL A 15 0.54 -0.57 16.90
CA VAL A 15 1.82 -0.28 17.55
C VAL A 15 2.05 -1.09 18.83
N PHE A 16 1.06 -1.86 19.30
CA PHE A 16 1.13 -2.57 20.59
C PHE A 16 2.21 -3.64 20.64
N ALA A 17 2.56 -4.23 19.49
CA ALA A 17 3.68 -5.18 19.45
C ALA A 17 5.01 -4.50 19.86
N GLY A 18 5.28 -3.32 19.33
CA GLY A 18 6.44 -2.52 19.73
C GLY A 18 6.38 -2.05 21.18
N LEU A 19 5.19 -1.65 21.65
CA LEU A 19 5.00 -1.26 23.06
C LEU A 19 5.22 -2.44 24.01
N ALA A 20 4.72 -3.63 23.68
CA ALA A 20 4.92 -4.83 24.48
C ALA A 20 6.41 -5.20 24.58
N TRP A 21 7.13 -5.12 23.46
CA TRP A 21 8.57 -5.31 23.40
C TRP A 21 9.32 -4.30 24.30
N ALA A 22 9.01 -3.00 24.13
CA ALA A 22 9.64 -1.94 24.90
C ALA A 22 9.34 -2.03 26.41
N ALA A 23 8.10 -2.39 26.77
CA ALA A 23 7.73 -2.59 28.16
C ALA A 23 8.50 -3.76 28.79
N ASP A 24 8.62 -4.88 28.08
CA ASP A 24 9.36 -6.04 28.58
C ASP A 24 10.83 -5.71 28.84
N TYR A 25 11.45 -4.96 27.92
CA TYR A 25 12.82 -4.45 28.09
C TYR A 25 12.93 -3.53 29.30
N ALA A 26 12.02 -2.57 29.44
CA ALA A 26 12.05 -1.57 30.50
C ALA A 26 11.92 -2.20 31.91
N PHE A 27 11.07 -3.23 32.05
CA PHE A 27 10.84 -3.88 33.33
C PHE A 27 11.87 -4.94 33.69
N ASN A 28 12.47 -5.61 32.70
CA ASN A 28 13.31 -6.79 32.94
C ASN A 28 14.77 -6.59 32.51
N GLY A 29 15.13 -5.45 31.91
CA GLY A 29 16.48 -5.18 31.40
C GLY A 29 16.87 -5.99 30.17
N ALA A 30 16.02 -6.95 29.75
CA ALA A 30 16.19 -7.77 28.56
C ALA A 30 14.85 -8.26 28.06
N VAL A 31 14.72 -8.39 26.74
CA VAL A 31 13.49 -8.89 26.13
C VAL A 31 13.48 -10.40 26.08
N SER A 32 12.34 -10.99 26.42
CA SER A 32 12.04 -12.41 26.21
C SER A 32 10.89 -12.52 25.22
N GLU A 33 11.19 -12.83 23.98
CA GLU A 33 10.14 -12.98 22.94
C GLU A 33 9.03 -13.96 23.34
N PRO A 34 9.31 -15.14 23.93
CA PRO A 34 8.23 -16.03 24.39
C PRO A 34 7.32 -15.41 25.46
N ARG A 35 7.86 -14.52 26.31
CA ARG A 35 7.07 -13.81 27.32
C ARG A 35 6.24 -12.72 26.65
N VAL A 36 6.84 -11.92 25.78
CA VAL A 36 6.14 -10.85 25.03
C VAL A 36 5.01 -11.42 24.19
N SER A 37 5.28 -12.48 23.43
CA SER A 37 4.28 -13.15 22.59
C SER A 37 3.09 -13.65 23.39
N ARG A 38 3.34 -14.33 24.52
CA ARG A 38 2.28 -14.83 25.40
C ARG A 38 1.42 -13.70 25.98
N LEU A 39 2.06 -12.63 26.48
CA LEU A 39 1.36 -11.47 27.05
C LEU A 39 0.58 -10.72 25.96
N TYR A 40 1.20 -10.48 24.80
CA TYR A 40 0.56 -9.84 23.67
C TYR A 40 -0.71 -10.58 23.23
N ARG A 41 -0.62 -11.89 23.06
CA ARG A 41 -1.77 -12.73 22.70
C ARG A 41 -2.88 -12.67 23.74
N ALA A 42 -2.53 -12.66 25.03
CA ALA A 42 -3.51 -12.56 26.12
C ALA A 42 -4.25 -11.21 26.10
N VAL A 43 -3.57 -10.11 25.78
CA VAL A 43 -4.12 -8.76 25.77
C VAL A 43 -4.83 -8.45 24.44
N CYS A 44 -4.16 -8.68 23.32
CA CYS A 44 -4.63 -8.26 22.01
C CYS A 44 -5.45 -9.34 21.28
N GLY A 45 -5.36 -10.60 21.71
CA GLY A 45 -6.14 -11.70 21.12
C GLY A 45 -5.67 -12.16 19.74
N THR A 46 -4.46 -11.75 19.32
CA THR A 46 -3.84 -12.15 18.05
C THR A 46 -2.35 -12.48 18.25
N SER A 47 -1.69 -12.98 17.19
CA SER A 47 -0.28 -13.36 17.23
C SER A 47 0.64 -12.12 17.27
N TYR A 48 1.57 -12.11 18.21
CA TYR A 48 2.67 -11.14 18.27
C TYR A 48 3.54 -11.22 17.02
N GLU A 49 3.89 -12.43 16.61
CA GLU A 49 4.74 -12.72 15.46
C GLU A 49 4.09 -12.21 14.17
N LEU A 50 2.78 -12.40 14.00
CA LEU A 50 2.04 -11.85 12.86
C LEU A 50 2.09 -10.34 12.85
N GLN A 51 1.90 -9.69 14.00
CA GLN A 51 1.93 -8.22 14.06
C GLN A 51 3.32 -7.65 13.74
N VAL A 52 4.39 -8.34 14.17
CA VAL A 52 5.77 -8.00 13.79
C VAL A 52 5.99 -8.18 12.28
N GLU A 53 5.48 -9.27 11.70
CA GLU A 53 5.54 -9.49 10.24
C GLU A 53 4.77 -8.41 9.46
N LEU A 54 3.59 -8.01 9.91
CA LEU A 54 2.82 -6.93 9.30
C LEU A 54 3.57 -5.59 9.30
N GLY A 55 4.36 -5.30 10.33
CA GLY A 55 5.23 -4.13 10.36
C GLY A 55 6.26 -4.10 9.22
N LYS A 56 6.55 -5.25 8.61
CA LYS A 56 7.46 -5.33 7.46
C LYS A 56 6.84 -4.87 6.14
N MET A 57 5.54 -4.58 6.07
CA MET A 57 4.93 -4.03 4.85
C MET A 57 5.57 -2.70 4.43
N GLU A 58 6.16 -1.96 5.38
CA GLU A 58 6.94 -0.74 5.14
C GLU A 58 8.39 -1.01 4.69
N MET A 59 8.80 -2.29 4.62
CA MET A 59 10.19 -2.69 4.41
C MET A 59 10.37 -3.38 3.07
N ILE A 60 10.08 -2.68 1.97
CA ILE A 60 10.50 -3.14 0.66
C ILE A 60 11.90 -2.57 0.41
N TYR A 61 12.86 -3.46 0.31
CA TYR A 61 14.24 -3.08 0.09
C TYR A 61 14.65 -3.36 -1.35
N GLY A 62 15.03 -2.30 -2.06
CA GLY A 62 15.93 -2.36 -3.19
C GLY A 62 17.35 -2.08 -2.71
N GLU A 63 18.33 -2.28 -3.56
CA GLU A 63 19.72 -1.88 -3.31
C GLU A 63 20.10 -0.78 -4.30
N GLU A 64 20.52 0.36 -3.78
CA GLU A 64 21.14 1.41 -4.57
C GLU A 64 22.57 1.62 -4.03
N ASN A 65 23.60 1.28 -4.82
CA ASN A 65 24.99 1.44 -4.44
C ASN A 65 25.35 0.82 -3.07
N GLY A 66 24.71 -0.31 -2.74
CA GLY A 66 24.89 -0.98 -1.43
C GLY A 66 24.12 -0.37 -0.27
N ALA A 67 23.30 0.65 -0.50
CA ALA A 67 22.40 1.20 0.49
C ALA A 67 20.96 0.66 0.30
N PRO A 68 20.25 0.34 1.38
CA PRO A 68 18.87 -0.13 1.28
C PRO A 68 17.97 0.99 0.75
N LEU A 69 17.23 0.69 -0.33
CA LEU A 69 16.17 1.52 -0.86
C LEU A 69 14.87 1.16 -0.16
N LYS A 70 14.31 2.08 0.61
CA LYS A 70 13.07 1.86 1.35
C LYS A 70 11.88 2.45 0.60
N VAL A 71 10.86 1.63 0.34
CA VAL A 71 9.57 2.09 -0.19
C VAL A 71 8.53 2.00 0.91
N SER A 72 7.90 3.11 1.20
CA SER A 72 6.78 3.18 2.13
C SER A 72 5.50 2.61 1.48
N ALA A 73 4.74 1.82 2.22
CA ALA A 73 3.43 1.34 1.79
C ALA A 73 2.47 2.50 1.47
N ALA A 74 2.52 3.57 2.25
CA ALA A 74 1.73 4.78 2.01
C ALA A 74 2.07 5.43 0.66
N SER A 75 3.36 5.49 0.29
CA SER A 75 3.79 6.01 -1.01
C SER A 75 3.23 5.18 -2.17
N VAL A 76 3.25 3.85 -2.07
CA VAL A 76 2.67 2.97 -3.09
C VAL A 76 1.15 3.08 -3.13
N LEU A 77 0.49 3.16 -1.95
CA LEU A 77 -0.96 3.29 -1.86
C LEU A 77 -1.46 4.53 -2.61
N TRP A 78 -0.78 5.66 -2.45
CA TRP A 78 -1.23 6.94 -3.01
C TRP A 78 -0.61 7.27 -4.36
N ASP A 79 0.31 6.45 -4.90
CA ASP A 79 0.89 6.69 -6.22
C ASP A 79 -0.16 6.66 -7.33
N ASP A 80 -0.04 7.60 -8.28
CA ASP A 80 -0.95 7.71 -9.41
C ASP A 80 -0.76 6.56 -10.41
N PRO A 81 -1.82 5.88 -10.86
CA PRO A 81 -1.70 4.72 -11.73
C PRO A 81 -1.17 5.05 -13.14
N LEU A 82 -1.35 6.27 -13.63
CA LEU A 82 -0.86 6.70 -14.93
C LEU A 82 0.53 7.35 -14.82
N MET A 83 0.67 8.35 -13.97
CA MET A 83 1.93 9.09 -13.83
C MET A 83 2.98 8.34 -13.01
N GLY A 84 2.58 7.63 -11.95
CA GLY A 84 3.41 6.68 -11.21
C GLY A 84 4.74 7.23 -10.70
N ILE A 85 4.75 8.38 -10.03
CA ILE A 85 5.97 9.09 -9.63
C ILE A 85 6.88 8.22 -8.76
N VAL A 86 6.31 7.52 -7.78
CA VAL A 86 7.07 6.63 -6.89
C VAL A 86 7.67 5.47 -7.66
N TRP A 87 6.88 4.82 -8.50
CA TRP A 87 7.36 3.69 -9.29
C TRP A 87 8.40 4.08 -10.33
N HIS A 88 8.29 5.25 -10.95
CA HIS A 88 9.31 5.74 -11.89
C HIS A 88 10.66 5.89 -11.21
N GLU A 89 10.68 6.50 -10.04
CA GLU A 89 11.92 6.68 -9.29
C GLU A 89 12.50 5.35 -8.81
N MET A 90 11.63 4.45 -8.29
CA MET A 90 12.04 3.15 -7.81
C MET A 90 12.63 2.27 -8.92
N LEU A 91 11.96 2.22 -10.08
CA LEU A 91 12.42 1.44 -11.24
C LEU A 91 13.71 1.99 -11.84
N ALA A 92 13.96 3.30 -11.74
CA ALA A 92 15.22 3.88 -12.18
C ALA A 92 16.39 3.45 -11.30
N ARG A 93 16.15 3.16 -10.02
CA ARG A 93 17.16 2.72 -9.04
C ARG A 93 17.33 1.19 -9.01
N ASP A 94 16.24 0.45 -9.01
CA ASP A 94 16.23 -1.03 -9.04
C ASP A 94 15.14 -1.52 -10.01
N PRO A 95 15.50 -1.97 -11.24
CA PRO A 95 14.53 -2.46 -12.23
C PRO A 95 13.68 -3.66 -11.77
N GLU A 96 14.14 -4.39 -10.75
CA GLU A 96 13.43 -5.56 -10.22
C GLU A 96 12.60 -5.26 -8.97
N ILE A 97 12.60 -4.00 -8.50
CA ILE A 97 11.94 -3.61 -7.25
C ILE A 97 10.45 -3.98 -7.21
N TRP A 98 9.75 -3.86 -8.33
CA TRP A 98 8.34 -4.18 -8.41
C TRP A 98 8.05 -5.67 -8.18
N LYS A 99 8.95 -6.57 -8.64
CA LYS A 99 8.83 -8.02 -8.39
C LYS A 99 9.05 -8.34 -6.92
N LYS A 100 10.02 -7.67 -6.29
CA LYS A 100 10.30 -7.80 -4.86
C LYS A 100 9.11 -7.31 -4.05
N ALA A 101 8.57 -6.12 -4.38
CA ALA A 101 7.40 -5.54 -3.74
C ALA A 101 6.15 -6.43 -3.89
N LEU A 102 5.85 -6.88 -5.10
CA LEU A 102 4.69 -7.73 -5.37
C LEU A 102 4.75 -9.04 -4.59
N ARG A 103 5.92 -9.69 -4.58
CA ARG A 103 6.14 -10.92 -3.81
C ARG A 103 5.93 -10.66 -2.33
N HIS A 104 6.56 -9.64 -1.80
CA HIS A 104 6.48 -9.26 -0.38
C HIS A 104 5.04 -9.00 0.06
N TYR A 105 4.27 -8.20 -0.68
CA TYR A 105 2.88 -7.92 -0.36
C TYR A 105 2.00 -9.17 -0.44
N LYS A 106 2.20 -10.02 -1.46
CA LYS A 106 1.45 -11.29 -1.58
C LYS A 106 1.77 -12.25 -0.42
N GLU A 107 3.03 -12.43 -0.08
CA GLU A 107 3.44 -13.29 1.04
C GLU A 107 2.88 -12.82 2.39
N LEU A 108 2.91 -11.51 2.66
CA LEU A 108 2.32 -10.96 3.87
C LEU A 108 0.79 -11.10 3.88
N ARG A 109 0.12 -10.83 2.76
CA ARG A 109 -1.32 -10.99 2.65
C ARG A 109 -1.74 -12.44 2.91
N ASP A 110 -1.05 -13.39 2.31
CA ASP A 110 -1.37 -14.81 2.44
C ASP A 110 -1.14 -15.32 3.88
N LYS A 111 -0.13 -14.79 4.58
CA LYS A 111 0.06 -15.04 6.02
C LYS A 111 -1.08 -14.47 6.88
N THR A 112 -1.63 -13.32 6.50
CA THR A 112 -2.74 -12.70 7.23
C THR A 112 -4.08 -13.40 7.01
N GLU A 113 -4.27 -14.06 5.87
CA GLU A 113 -5.55 -14.72 5.51
C GLU A 113 -6.00 -15.71 6.60
N ALA A 114 -5.10 -16.52 7.12
CA ALA A 114 -5.42 -17.52 8.14
C ALA A 114 -5.86 -16.93 9.50
N HIS A 115 -5.66 -15.64 9.72
CA HIS A 115 -5.93 -14.95 10.98
C HIS A 115 -7.11 -13.96 10.92
N ARG A 116 -7.81 -13.90 9.80
CA ARG A 116 -8.92 -12.95 9.61
C ARG A 116 -10.12 -13.20 10.52
N GLU A 117 -10.21 -14.43 11.06
CA GLU A 117 -11.23 -14.85 12.03
C GLU A 117 -10.76 -14.72 13.50
N ASP A 118 -9.53 -14.29 13.76
CA ASP A 118 -9.00 -14.10 15.10
C ASP A 118 -9.81 -13.03 15.87
N ARG A 119 -9.70 -13.05 17.21
CA ARG A 119 -10.41 -12.10 18.09
C ARG A 119 -10.17 -10.63 17.73
N SER A 120 -9.00 -10.32 17.17
CA SER A 120 -8.64 -8.99 16.65
C SER A 120 -8.85 -8.88 15.14
N ALA A 121 -9.85 -9.55 14.60
CA ALA A 121 -10.10 -9.61 13.16
C ALA A 121 -10.15 -8.22 12.48
N GLY A 122 -10.61 -7.19 13.17
CA GLY A 122 -10.65 -5.84 12.62
C GLY A 122 -9.29 -5.33 12.15
N ILE A 123 -8.26 -5.42 12.99
CA ILE A 123 -6.88 -5.00 12.66
C ILE A 123 -6.33 -5.85 11.51
N ILE A 124 -6.52 -7.15 11.60
CA ILE A 124 -6.02 -8.10 10.60
C ILE A 124 -6.71 -7.91 9.26
N ASN A 125 -8.04 -7.71 9.25
CA ASN A 125 -8.81 -7.45 8.04
C ASN A 125 -8.39 -6.15 7.36
N HIS A 126 -8.12 -5.09 8.14
CA HIS A 126 -7.63 -3.84 7.57
C HIS A 126 -6.23 -4.03 6.95
N ALA A 127 -5.30 -4.67 7.64
CA ALA A 127 -3.97 -4.98 7.12
C ALA A 127 -4.05 -5.86 5.86
N TRP A 128 -4.93 -6.86 5.83
CA TRP A 128 -5.16 -7.69 4.66
C TRP A 128 -5.68 -6.89 3.47
N ASN A 129 -6.67 -6.01 3.67
CA ASN A 129 -7.19 -5.14 2.60
C ASN A 129 -6.12 -4.21 2.06
N LEU A 130 -5.31 -3.62 2.94
CA LEU A 130 -4.18 -2.78 2.52
C LEU A 130 -3.18 -3.57 1.68
N LEU A 131 -2.74 -4.74 2.14
CA LEU A 131 -1.83 -5.61 1.40
C LEU A 131 -2.41 -6.06 0.04
N ASN A 132 -3.72 -6.32 0.00
CA ASN A 132 -4.41 -6.68 -1.24
C ASN A 132 -4.38 -5.51 -2.25
N VAL A 133 -4.66 -4.29 -1.81
CA VAL A 133 -4.55 -3.09 -2.66
C VAL A 133 -3.12 -2.91 -3.15
N LEU A 134 -2.13 -2.96 -2.25
CA LEU A 134 -0.72 -2.77 -2.59
C LEU A 134 -0.24 -3.81 -3.63
N ALA A 135 -0.60 -5.08 -3.45
CA ALA A 135 -0.26 -6.14 -4.38
C ALA A 135 -0.90 -5.91 -5.76
N ARG A 136 -2.21 -5.60 -5.80
CA ARG A 136 -2.94 -5.39 -7.06
C ARG A 136 -2.48 -4.13 -7.80
N LYS A 137 -2.25 -3.04 -7.10
CA LYS A 137 -1.69 -1.80 -7.70
C LYS A 137 -0.32 -2.06 -8.32
N THR A 138 0.55 -2.75 -7.59
CA THR A 138 1.90 -3.11 -8.07
C THR A 138 1.84 -4.00 -9.31
N GLU A 139 0.99 -5.02 -9.30
CA GLU A 139 0.81 -5.95 -10.42
C GLU A 139 0.25 -5.24 -11.65
N LEU A 140 -0.84 -4.47 -11.49
CA LEU A 140 -1.43 -3.70 -12.58
C LEU A 140 -0.39 -2.77 -13.22
N ARG A 141 0.34 -2.01 -12.43
CA ARG A 141 1.32 -1.04 -12.95
C ARG A 141 2.42 -1.74 -13.75
N ALA A 142 2.92 -2.87 -13.27
CA ALA A 142 3.94 -3.64 -13.98
C ALA A 142 3.43 -4.19 -15.31
N VAL A 143 2.21 -4.74 -15.34
CA VAL A 143 1.60 -5.28 -16.56
C VAL A 143 1.30 -4.15 -17.54
N LEU A 144 0.70 -3.04 -17.08
CA LEU A 144 0.36 -1.87 -17.89
C LEU A 144 1.60 -1.31 -18.60
N LEU A 145 2.66 -1.00 -17.85
CA LEU A 145 3.88 -0.41 -18.43
C LEU A 145 4.55 -1.34 -19.44
N ASN A 146 4.61 -2.64 -19.13
CA ASN A 146 5.20 -3.62 -20.04
C ASN A 146 4.38 -3.77 -21.33
N ALA A 147 3.05 -3.88 -21.21
CA ALA A 147 2.15 -3.97 -22.35
C ALA A 147 2.17 -2.69 -23.21
N TYR A 148 2.12 -1.53 -22.57
CA TYR A 148 2.17 -0.24 -23.26
C TYR A 148 3.48 -0.08 -24.04
N LYS A 149 4.62 -0.34 -23.41
CA LYS A 149 5.95 -0.26 -24.06
C LYS A 149 6.08 -1.18 -25.27
N LYS A 150 5.46 -2.36 -25.20
CA LYS A 150 5.48 -3.36 -26.28
C LYS A 150 4.39 -3.17 -27.33
N ARG A 151 3.48 -2.20 -27.13
CA ARG A 151 2.27 -2.04 -27.96
C ARG A 151 1.43 -3.34 -27.98
N ASP A 152 1.39 -4.06 -26.87
CA ASP A 152 0.57 -5.27 -26.72
C ASP A 152 -0.87 -4.88 -26.36
N PHE A 153 -1.64 -4.58 -27.40
CA PHE A 153 -3.02 -4.14 -27.29
C PHE A 153 -3.95 -5.20 -26.65
N SER A 154 -3.67 -6.49 -26.87
CA SER A 154 -4.42 -7.56 -26.24
C SER A 154 -4.27 -7.53 -24.71
N THR A 155 -3.03 -7.42 -24.23
CA THR A 155 -2.77 -7.31 -22.79
C THR A 155 -3.30 -5.99 -22.22
N LEU A 156 -3.25 -4.88 -22.96
CA LEU A 156 -3.87 -3.61 -22.53
C LEU A 156 -5.38 -3.76 -22.35
N GLY A 157 -6.09 -4.47 -23.24
CA GLY A 157 -7.50 -4.79 -23.07
C GLY A 157 -7.76 -5.56 -21.76
N VAL A 158 -6.95 -6.57 -21.46
CA VAL A 158 -7.03 -7.31 -20.19
C VAL A 158 -6.76 -6.41 -18.98
N VAL A 159 -5.85 -5.44 -19.09
CA VAL A 159 -5.63 -4.46 -18.01
C VAL A 159 -6.89 -3.66 -17.73
N ALA A 160 -7.54 -3.14 -18.77
CA ALA A 160 -8.76 -2.34 -18.63
C ALA A 160 -9.95 -3.15 -18.09
N GLU A 161 -10.15 -4.38 -18.58
CA GLU A 161 -11.33 -5.18 -18.30
C GLU A 161 -11.22 -6.03 -17.03
N LYS A 162 -10.00 -6.36 -16.58
CA LYS A 162 -9.78 -7.24 -15.44
C LYS A 162 -9.01 -6.56 -14.32
N TYR A 163 -7.77 -6.12 -14.58
CA TYR A 163 -6.90 -5.59 -13.51
C TYR A 163 -7.46 -4.29 -12.90
N VAL A 164 -8.02 -3.40 -13.72
CA VAL A 164 -8.59 -2.15 -13.22
C VAL A 164 -9.79 -2.39 -12.31
N PRO A 165 -10.82 -3.16 -12.68
CA PRO A 165 -11.90 -3.53 -11.77
C PRO A 165 -11.40 -4.18 -10.47
N GLU A 166 -10.47 -5.13 -10.55
CA GLU A 166 -9.92 -5.80 -9.37
C GLU A 166 -9.21 -4.83 -8.39
N VAL A 167 -8.55 -3.78 -8.89
CA VAL A 167 -7.96 -2.74 -8.02
C VAL A 167 -9.04 -1.86 -7.43
N ILE A 168 -10.08 -1.52 -8.20
CA ILE A 168 -11.21 -0.70 -7.70
C ILE A 168 -11.92 -1.44 -6.57
N ASP A 169 -12.26 -2.71 -6.76
CA ASP A 169 -12.90 -3.54 -5.72
C ASP A 169 -12.02 -3.62 -4.46
N ALA A 170 -10.71 -3.77 -4.63
CA ALA A 170 -9.78 -3.79 -3.51
C ALA A 170 -9.73 -2.43 -2.77
N LEU A 171 -9.77 -1.31 -3.49
CA LEU A 171 -9.81 0.04 -2.89
C LEU A 171 -11.12 0.29 -2.16
N GLU A 172 -12.24 -0.18 -2.67
CA GLU A 172 -13.54 -0.11 -1.98
C GLU A 172 -13.51 -0.92 -0.68
N GLY A 173 -13.01 -2.16 -0.73
CA GLY A 173 -12.83 -2.98 0.47
C GLY A 173 -11.86 -2.36 1.50
N LEU A 174 -10.81 -1.69 1.05
CA LEU A 174 -9.89 -0.96 1.93
C LEU A 174 -10.59 0.25 2.57
N ASN A 175 -11.35 1.02 1.80
CA ASN A 175 -12.13 2.16 2.32
C ASN A 175 -13.13 1.72 3.38
N ASP A 176 -13.83 0.60 3.18
CA ASP A 176 -14.78 0.07 4.15
C ASP A 176 -14.07 -0.38 5.45
N SER A 177 -12.96 -1.12 5.33
CA SER A 177 -12.19 -1.53 6.51
C SER A 177 -11.53 -0.33 7.21
N PHE A 178 -11.17 0.72 6.46
CA PHE A 178 -10.67 1.97 7.03
C PHE A 178 -11.75 2.69 7.83
N ARG A 179 -12.97 2.79 7.28
CA ARG A 179 -14.11 3.33 7.98
C ARG A 179 -14.38 2.58 9.29
N ASP A 180 -14.35 1.26 9.25
CA ASP A 180 -14.63 0.44 10.43
C ASP A 180 -13.57 0.63 11.53
N GLN A 181 -12.28 0.68 11.16
CA GLN A 181 -11.23 1.00 12.14
C GLN A 181 -11.39 2.43 12.70
N TRP A 182 -11.73 3.40 11.83
CA TRP A 182 -11.90 4.78 12.25
C TRP A 182 -12.93 4.91 13.36
N PHE A 183 -14.10 4.33 13.18
CA PHE A 183 -15.18 4.41 14.19
C PHE A 183 -14.95 3.55 15.44
N ARG A 184 -13.97 2.66 15.46
CA ARG A 184 -13.55 2.00 16.71
C ARG A 184 -12.72 2.91 17.61
N GLY A 185 -11.88 3.76 17.04
CA GLY A 185 -10.91 4.57 17.79
C GLY A 185 -11.11 6.06 17.76
N TYR A 186 -11.85 6.59 16.79
CA TYR A 186 -11.92 8.02 16.51
C TYR A 186 -13.35 8.53 16.42
N LYS A 187 -13.50 9.87 16.53
CA LYS A 187 -14.75 10.57 16.18
C LYS A 187 -14.88 10.69 14.67
N SER A 188 -16.08 11.03 14.18
CA SER A 188 -16.39 11.08 12.74
C SER A 188 -15.56 12.09 11.93
N TYR A 189 -15.06 13.14 12.56
CA TYR A 189 -14.31 14.21 11.88
C TYR A 189 -12.96 13.72 11.37
N GLY A 190 -12.64 14.05 10.11
CA GLY A 190 -11.39 13.67 9.43
C GLY A 190 -11.53 12.43 8.53
N LEU A 191 -12.53 11.58 8.74
CA LEU A 191 -12.79 10.42 7.89
C LEU A 191 -13.07 10.85 6.45
N GLU A 192 -13.80 11.95 6.25
CA GLU A 192 -14.14 12.48 4.93
C GLU A 192 -12.91 12.77 4.06
N ILE A 193 -11.80 13.21 4.66
CA ILE A 193 -10.55 13.45 3.93
C ILE A 193 -10.02 12.15 3.33
N MET A 194 -10.05 11.06 4.09
CA MET A 194 -9.59 9.76 3.62
C MET A 194 -10.53 9.19 2.56
N GLN A 195 -11.85 9.38 2.73
CA GLN A 195 -12.84 8.95 1.74
C GLN A 195 -12.68 9.70 0.41
N ILE A 196 -12.37 11.00 0.43
CA ILE A 196 -12.04 11.78 -0.76
C ILE A 196 -10.80 11.22 -1.46
N ARG A 197 -9.76 10.84 -0.71
CA ARG A 197 -8.54 10.23 -1.25
C ARG A 197 -8.81 8.88 -1.91
N PHE A 198 -9.57 8.01 -1.27
CA PHE A 198 -9.96 6.71 -1.86
C PHE A 198 -10.82 6.90 -3.10
N ALA A 199 -11.80 7.80 -3.07
CA ALA A 199 -12.62 8.13 -4.23
C ALA A 199 -11.77 8.69 -5.39
N GLY A 200 -10.78 9.53 -5.09
CA GLY A 200 -9.81 10.03 -6.06
C GLY A 200 -8.99 8.91 -6.71
N GLN A 201 -8.47 7.97 -5.92
CA GLN A 201 -7.76 6.79 -6.45
C GLN A 201 -8.67 5.97 -7.37
N ILE A 202 -9.89 5.68 -6.95
CA ILE A 202 -10.88 4.92 -7.76
C ILE A 202 -11.14 5.64 -9.10
N ALA A 203 -11.33 6.97 -9.06
CA ALA A 203 -11.53 7.77 -10.27
C ALA A 203 -10.32 7.69 -11.22
N ARG A 204 -9.08 7.70 -10.68
CA ARG A 204 -7.86 7.57 -11.47
C ARG A 204 -7.72 6.18 -12.11
N TYR A 205 -8.14 5.11 -11.44
CA TYR A 205 -8.17 3.76 -12.06
C TYR A 205 -9.23 3.66 -13.15
N LYS A 206 -10.40 4.28 -12.98
CA LYS A 206 -11.40 4.39 -14.06
C LYS A 206 -10.83 5.15 -15.26
N GLU A 207 -10.00 6.17 -15.01
CA GLU A 207 -9.32 6.91 -16.09
C GLU A 207 -8.28 6.04 -16.82
N VAL A 208 -7.54 5.15 -16.12
CA VAL A 208 -6.67 4.16 -16.79
C VAL A 208 -7.43 3.36 -17.83
N ALA A 209 -8.59 2.81 -17.45
CA ALA A 209 -9.41 2.02 -18.38
C ALA A 209 -9.89 2.86 -19.57
N ARG A 210 -10.31 4.12 -19.33
CA ARG A 210 -10.74 5.03 -20.39
C ARG A 210 -9.61 5.35 -21.36
N ARG A 211 -8.42 5.72 -20.86
CA ARG A 211 -7.26 6.02 -21.70
C ARG A 211 -6.80 4.82 -22.52
N ILE A 212 -6.86 3.61 -21.95
CA ILE A 212 -6.60 2.39 -22.71
C ILE A 212 -7.68 2.20 -23.81
N GLY A 213 -8.96 2.38 -23.49
CA GLY A 213 -10.05 2.30 -24.47
C GLY A 213 -9.84 3.25 -25.66
N GLU A 214 -9.54 4.53 -25.39
CA GLU A 214 -9.25 5.54 -26.41
C GLU A 214 -8.07 5.13 -27.31
N LEU A 215 -7.02 4.52 -26.73
CA LEU A 215 -5.87 4.03 -27.51
C LEU A 215 -6.25 2.82 -28.37
N LEU A 216 -7.04 1.89 -27.83
CA LEU A 216 -7.48 0.68 -28.55
C LEU A 216 -8.45 1.01 -29.69
N GLU A 217 -9.29 2.02 -29.52
CA GLU A 217 -10.22 2.54 -30.53
C GLU A 217 -9.52 3.42 -31.58
N GLY A 218 -8.26 3.76 -31.37
CA GLY A 218 -7.49 4.64 -32.25
C GLY A 218 -7.90 6.12 -32.18
N THR A 219 -8.60 6.52 -31.11
CA THR A 219 -8.97 7.93 -30.87
C THR A 219 -7.77 8.75 -30.44
N VAL A 220 -6.78 8.11 -29.85
CA VAL A 220 -5.47 8.67 -29.51
C VAL A 220 -4.35 7.74 -29.95
N ASP A 221 -3.18 8.29 -30.28
CA ASP A 221 -2.01 7.51 -30.70
C ASP A 221 -1.13 7.05 -29.54
N SER A 222 -1.26 7.71 -28.39
CA SER A 222 -0.48 7.44 -27.19
C SER A 222 -1.22 7.83 -25.91
N ILE A 223 -0.69 7.41 -24.77
CA ILE A 223 -1.11 7.84 -23.44
C ILE A 223 0.05 8.64 -22.84
N PRO A 224 0.07 9.99 -23.03
CA PRO A 224 1.21 10.83 -22.64
C PRO A 224 1.58 10.70 -21.16
N GLU A 225 0.61 10.44 -20.28
CA GLU A 225 0.83 10.25 -18.84
C GLU A 225 1.75 9.07 -18.52
N LEU A 226 1.78 8.05 -19.39
CA LEU A 226 2.69 6.89 -19.26
C LEU A 226 4.09 7.16 -19.82
N GLU A 227 4.25 8.25 -20.59
CA GLU A 227 5.48 8.63 -21.27
C GLU A 227 6.25 9.73 -20.54
N VAL A 228 5.60 10.39 -19.57
CA VAL A 228 6.23 11.45 -18.78
C VAL A 228 7.43 10.87 -18.02
N LYS A 229 8.62 11.38 -18.35
CA LYS A 229 9.80 11.18 -17.52
C LYS A 229 9.69 12.15 -16.36
N VAL A 230 9.46 11.64 -15.18
CA VAL A 230 9.55 12.43 -13.97
C VAL A 230 11.03 12.79 -13.79
N GLU A 231 11.41 14.00 -14.20
CA GLU A 231 12.71 14.54 -13.86
C GLU A 231 12.78 14.65 -12.35
N ASN A 232 13.73 13.95 -11.79
CA ASN A 232 14.03 13.71 -10.39
C ASN A 232 13.43 14.77 -9.45
N PRO A 233 12.30 14.52 -8.81
CA PRO A 233 11.89 15.32 -7.69
C PRO A 233 12.86 15.00 -6.58
N VAL A 234 13.85 15.84 -6.41
CA VAL A 234 14.82 15.88 -5.34
C VAL A 234 14.48 14.93 -4.17
N GLY A 235 15.05 13.71 -4.21
CA GLY A 235 15.50 13.00 -3.03
C GLY A 235 14.50 12.58 -1.96
N VAL A 236 13.17 12.65 -2.15
CA VAL A 236 12.25 12.34 -1.06
C VAL A 236 11.04 11.55 -1.58
N ILE A 237 11.18 10.24 -1.57
CA ILE A 237 10.03 9.31 -1.70
C ILE A 237 9.24 9.29 -0.39
N ASP A 238 9.87 9.62 0.72
CA ASP A 238 9.26 9.62 2.03
C ASP A 238 8.52 10.93 2.32
N GLY A 239 7.32 10.84 2.81
CA GLY A 239 6.59 11.94 3.44
C GLY A 239 5.88 12.93 2.51
N ARG A 240 5.98 12.81 1.18
CA ARG A 240 5.25 13.68 0.25
C ARG A 240 4.21 12.95 -0.58
N TYR A 241 3.64 11.88 -0.06
CA TYR A 241 2.50 11.20 -0.65
C TYR A 241 1.32 12.14 -0.91
N GLY A 242 1.22 13.27 -0.22
CA GLY A 242 0.30 14.34 -0.54
C GLY A 242 0.50 14.98 -1.92
N ARG A 243 1.69 14.85 -2.51
CA ARG A 243 1.97 15.29 -3.89
C ARG A 243 1.77 14.19 -4.92
N ASN A 244 1.75 12.93 -4.48
CA ASN A 244 1.66 11.76 -5.33
C ASN A 244 0.23 11.24 -5.43
N ALA A 245 -0.67 11.69 -4.56
CA ALA A 245 -2.06 11.32 -4.59
C ALA A 245 -2.83 12.27 -5.49
N SER A 246 -3.56 11.72 -6.43
CA SER A 246 -4.43 12.47 -7.34
C SER A 246 -5.50 13.31 -6.62
N GLY A 247 -5.75 13.05 -5.37
CA GLY A 247 -6.70 13.79 -4.56
C GLY A 247 -6.10 14.81 -3.60
N CYS A 248 -4.78 15.06 -3.66
CA CYS A 248 -4.08 15.96 -2.75
C CYS A 248 -3.59 17.26 -3.40
N LEU A 249 -4.19 17.67 -4.49
CA LEU A 249 -3.96 18.98 -5.10
C LEU A 249 -4.90 20.04 -4.51
N ILE A 250 -5.15 19.97 -3.22
CA ILE A 250 -5.86 21.04 -2.51
C ILE A 250 -4.96 21.52 -1.40
#